data_a39590f9afd0a796e10bb9eca8058ae6
#
_entry.id   a39590f9afd0a796e10bb9eca8058ae6
#
_cell.length_a   1.000
_cell.length_b   1.000
_cell.length_c   1.000
_cell.angle_alpha   90.00
_cell.angle_beta   90.00
_cell.angle_gamma   90.00
#
_symmetry.space_group_name_H-M   'P 1'
#
loop_
_entity.id
_entity.type
_entity.pdbx_description
1 polymer ?
#
loop_
_entity_poly.entity_id
_entity_poly.type
_entity_poly.pdbx_seq_one_letter_code
_entity_poly.pdbx_strand_id
1 'polypeptide(L)'
;MNEPTVENGKLVRRNESGTLTQVALIYSPGYGGGFSSWDTKYPGCIYCPELALGILNGGTNLHEIVERLFPGLYADWESGLRVEWVELGKPYYLHEYDGSEWIVTDFPIA
;
A
#
# COMPACT_ATOMS: atom_id res chain seq x y z
N MET A 1 -4.72 -9.62 19.83
CA MET A 1 -4.61 -8.68 18.70
C MET A 1 -3.30 -8.95 17.97
N ASN A 2 -3.36 -9.04 16.68
CA ASN A 2 -2.19 -9.43 15.89
C ASN A 2 -1.51 -8.20 15.31
N GLU A 3 -0.37 -7.86 15.90
CA GLU A 3 0.39 -6.71 15.45
C GLU A 3 1.11 -7.02 14.14
N PRO A 4 1.20 -6.03 13.22
CA PRO A 4 1.94 -6.22 11.98
C PRO A 4 3.42 -6.45 12.21
N THR A 5 3.99 -7.29 11.38
CA THR A 5 5.43 -7.54 11.36
C THR A 5 5.93 -7.46 9.91
N VAL A 6 7.24 -7.36 9.75
CA VAL A 6 7.84 -7.31 8.41
C VAL A 6 8.36 -8.69 8.05
N GLU A 7 7.88 -9.24 6.93
CA GLU A 7 8.33 -10.52 6.39
C GLU A 7 8.54 -10.39 4.89
N ASN A 8 9.70 -10.79 4.42
CA ASN A 8 10.05 -10.76 3.00
C ASN A 8 9.87 -9.37 2.36
N GLY A 9 10.21 -8.32 3.13
CA GLY A 9 10.11 -6.95 2.62
C GLY A 9 8.71 -6.39 2.55
N LYS A 10 7.74 -7.04 3.18
CA LYS A 10 6.34 -6.61 3.19
C LYS A 10 5.84 -6.55 4.61
N LEU A 11 4.88 -5.67 4.87
CA LEU A 11 4.22 -5.60 6.17
C LEU A 11 3.06 -6.59 6.16
N VAL A 12 3.08 -7.54 7.09
CA VAL A 12 2.07 -8.59 7.17
C VAL A 12 1.45 -8.63 8.56
N ARG A 13 0.25 -9.16 8.63
CA ARG A 13 -0.41 -9.43 9.91
C ARG A 13 -1.26 -10.68 9.78
N ARG A 14 -1.58 -11.30 10.91
CA ARG A 14 -2.54 -12.39 10.93
C ARG A 14 -3.93 -11.84 11.26
N ASN A 15 -4.97 -12.50 10.76
CA ASN A 15 -6.34 -12.16 11.14
C ASN A 15 -6.60 -12.57 12.59
N GLU A 16 -7.78 -12.26 13.11
CA GLU A 16 -8.10 -12.50 14.52
C GLU A 16 -7.99 -13.97 14.91
N SER A 17 -8.36 -14.88 14.02
CA SER A 17 -8.27 -16.32 14.31
C SER A 17 -6.83 -16.86 14.19
N GLY A 18 -5.92 -16.09 13.61
CA GLY A 18 -4.56 -16.54 13.36
C GLY A 18 -4.40 -17.50 12.19
N THR A 19 -5.46 -17.72 11.42
CA THR A 19 -5.46 -18.71 10.35
C THR A 19 -5.05 -18.13 9.00
N LEU A 20 -5.27 -16.83 8.78
CA LEU A 20 -4.96 -16.19 7.51
C LEU A 20 -3.95 -15.08 7.72
N THR A 21 -3.01 -14.97 6.79
CA THR A 21 -2.04 -13.88 6.76
C THR A 21 -2.50 -12.84 5.75
N GLN A 22 -2.40 -11.58 6.14
CA GLN A 22 -2.74 -10.44 5.30
C GLN A 22 -1.49 -9.62 5.03
N VAL A 23 -1.41 -9.03 3.85
CA VAL A 23 -0.31 -8.15 3.46
C VAL A 23 -0.85 -6.74 3.22
N ALA A 24 -0.07 -5.73 3.64
CA ALA A 24 -0.43 -4.34 3.48
C ALA A 24 -0.06 -3.86 2.08
N LEU A 25 -1.01 -3.25 1.39
CA LEU A 25 -0.80 -2.59 0.11
C LEU A 25 -1.12 -1.12 0.24
N ILE A 26 -0.26 -0.28 -0.32
CA ILE A 26 -0.39 1.18 -0.24
C ILE A 26 -0.96 1.69 -1.55
N TYR A 27 -1.93 2.60 -1.47
CA TYR A 27 -2.53 3.17 -2.66
C TYR A 27 -2.96 4.61 -2.40
N SER A 28 -3.13 5.38 -3.48
CA SER A 28 -3.54 6.78 -3.44
C SER A 28 -4.94 6.89 -4.03
N PRO A 29 -5.99 7.12 -3.22
CA PRO A 29 -7.36 7.17 -3.73
C PRO A 29 -7.74 8.51 -4.37
N GLY A 30 -6.94 9.56 -4.19
CA GLY A 30 -7.27 10.89 -4.69
C GLY A 30 -7.02 11.05 -6.18
N TYR A 31 -7.89 11.77 -6.87
CA TYR A 31 -7.69 12.10 -8.27
C TYR A 31 -6.42 12.93 -8.44
N GLY A 32 -5.64 12.62 -9.48
CA GLY A 32 -4.38 13.30 -9.72
C GLY A 32 -3.27 12.89 -8.79
N GLY A 33 -3.57 12.04 -7.79
CA GLY A 33 -2.58 11.62 -6.81
C GLY A 33 -1.53 10.71 -7.42
N GLY A 34 -1.96 9.52 -7.80
CA GLY A 34 -1.04 8.50 -8.30
C GLY A 34 -0.04 8.04 -7.24
N PHE A 35 0.43 6.83 -7.35
CA PHE A 35 1.48 6.34 -6.48
C PHE A 35 2.24 5.27 -7.25
N SER A 36 2.06 3.99 -6.94
CA SER A 36 2.78 2.93 -7.64
C SER A 36 2.36 2.80 -9.09
N SER A 37 1.11 3.14 -9.43
CA SER A 37 0.61 3.04 -10.80
C SER A 37 1.20 4.09 -11.74
N TRP A 38 1.61 5.23 -11.22
CA TRP A 38 2.17 6.31 -11.99
C TRP A 38 3.70 6.34 -11.99
N ASP A 39 4.32 5.54 -11.14
CA ASP A 39 5.77 5.53 -11.01
C ASP A 39 6.31 4.13 -11.22
N THR A 40 7.01 3.91 -12.32
CA THR A 40 7.61 2.62 -12.64
C THR A 40 9.04 2.48 -12.12
N LYS A 41 9.60 3.55 -11.56
CA LYS A 41 10.97 3.56 -11.05
C LYS A 41 11.13 2.73 -9.78
N TYR A 42 10.07 2.66 -8.97
CA TYR A 42 10.09 1.94 -7.71
C TYR A 42 8.91 0.98 -7.63
N PRO A 43 8.95 -0.13 -8.38
CA PRO A 43 7.77 -1.01 -8.48
C PRO A 43 7.36 -1.65 -7.16
N GLY A 44 8.28 -1.72 -6.19
CA GLY A 44 7.97 -2.29 -4.88
C GLY A 44 7.42 -1.30 -3.87
N CYS A 45 7.21 -0.03 -4.24
CA CYS A 45 6.77 0.98 -3.27
C CYS A 45 5.41 0.65 -2.65
N ILE A 46 4.56 -0.06 -3.37
CA ILE A 46 3.24 -0.47 -2.88
C ILE A 46 3.33 -1.36 -1.63
N TYR A 47 4.46 -2.02 -1.43
CA TYR A 47 4.66 -2.94 -0.30
C TYR A 47 5.52 -2.37 0.82
N CYS A 48 5.98 -1.14 0.72
CA CYS A 48 6.98 -0.58 1.64
C CYS A 48 6.48 -0.66 3.09
N PRO A 49 7.13 -1.48 3.95
CA PRO A 49 6.63 -1.65 5.33
C PRO A 49 6.76 -0.39 6.17
N GLU A 50 7.84 0.36 6.01
CA GLU A 50 8.03 1.60 6.77
C GLU A 50 6.97 2.64 6.41
N LEU A 51 6.67 2.77 5.12
CA LEU A 51 5.65 3.72 4.67
C LEU A 51 4.26 3.27 5.12
N ALA A 52 3.95 1.98 5.02
CA ALA A 52 2.68 1.45 5.48
C ALA A 52 2.48 1.68 6.97
N LEU A 53 3.51 1.43 7.79
CA LEU A 53 3.43 1.71 9.21
C LEU A 53 3.24 3.20 9.49
N GLY A 54 3.92 4.06 8.75
CA GLY A 54 3.74 5.51 8.86
C GLY A 54 2.30 5.93 8.61
N ILE A 55 1.67 5.36 7.58
CA ILE A 55 0.27 5.65 7.27
C ILE A 55 -0.64 5.17 8.40
N LEU A 56 -0.43 3.96 8.89
CA LEU A 56 -1.26 3.38 9.95
C LEU A 56 -1.10 4.14 11.26
N ASN A 57 0.04 4.77 11.49
CA ASN A 57 0.32 5.53 12.71
C ASN A 57 -0.01 7.02 12.60
N GLY A 58 -0.84 7.40 11.65
CA GLY A 58 -1.34 8.76 11.54
C GLY A 58 -0.82 9.59 10.37
N GLY A 59 0.17 9.10 9.66
CA GLY A 59 0.64 9.73 8.43
C GLY A 59 1.39 11.04 8.58
N THR A 60 2.08 11.26 9.70
CA THR A 60 2.69 12.55 9.99
C THR A 60 4.05 12.76 9.33
N ASN A 61 4.76 11.69 8.98
CA ASN A 61 6.13 11.81 8.44
C ASN A 61 6.30 11.07 7.11
N LEU A 62 5.23 10.94 6.35
CA LEU A 62 5.27 10.20 5.09
C LEU A 62 6.23 10.81 4.08
N HIS A 63 6.26 12.13 4.01
CA HIS A 63 7.12 12.84 3.06
C HIS A 63 8.59 12.51 3.30
N GLU A 64 9.01 12.53 4.55
CA GLU A 64 10.39 12.21 4.93
C GLU A 64 10.74 10.77 4.57
N ILE A 65 9.84 9.82 4.83
CA ILE A 65 10.07 8.42 4.51
C ILE A 65 10.25 8.24 3.01
N VAL A 66 9.39 8.86 2.21
CA VAL A 66 9.45 8.72 0.76
C VAL A 66 10.70 9.38 0.19
N GLU A 67 11.07 10.56 0.68
CA GLU A 67 12.27 11.22 0.19
C GLU A 67 13.53 10.40 0.46
N ARG A 68 13.57 9.71 1.58
CA ARG A 68 14.70 8.88 1.95
C ARG A 68 14.74 7.56 1.17
N LEU A 69 13.61 6.91 0.99
CA LEU A 69 13.56 5.57 0.39
C LEU A 69 13.31 5.59 -1.12
N PHE A 70 12.55 6.56 -1.60
CA PHE A 70 12.14 6.62 -3.01
C PHE A 70 12.34 8.04 -3.55
N PRO A 71 13.58 8.55 -3.58
CA PRO A 71 13.80 9.92 -4.02
C PRO A 71 13.29 10.13 -5.44
N GLY A 72 12.52 11.19 -5.63
CA GLY A 72 11.93 11.52 -6.92
C GLY A 72 10.62 10.82 -7.21
N LEU A 73 10.09 10.02 -6.28
CA LEU A 73 8.78 9.38 -6.47
C LEU A 73 7.69 10.45 -6.50
N TYR A 74 6.89 10.43 -7.56
CA TYR A 74 5.72 11.31 -7.64
C TYR A 74 4.62 10.73 -6.77
N ALA A 75 4.08 11.56 -5.91
CA ALA A 75 2.90 11.22 -5.13
C ALA A 75 2.26 12.50 -4.62
N ASP A 76 0.94 12.53 -4.64
CA ASP A 76 0.19 13.66 -4.10
C ASP A 76 -0.15 13.37 -2.65
N TRP A 77 0.67 13.92 -1.76
CA TRP A 77 0.52 13.70 -0.32
C TRP A 77 -0.76 14.32 0.23
N GLU A 78 -1.27 15.35 -0.43
CA GLU A 78 -2.48 16.02 0.03
C GLU A 78 -3.73 15.19 -0.20
N SER A 79 -3.73 14.33 -1.23
CA SER A 79 -4.85 13.43 -1.45
C SER A 79 -4.83 12.24 -0.49
N GLY A 80 -3.70 12.02 0.17
CA GLY A 80 -3.55 10.98 1.18
C GLY A 80 -3.21 9.62 0.60
N LEU A 81 -2.38 8.89 1.32
CA LEU A 81 -2.11 7.49 1.02
C LEU A 81 -2.88 6.62 2.01
N ARG A 82 -3.31 5.45 1.57
CA ARG A 82 -4.04 4.52 2.40
C ARG A 82 -3.45 3.13 2.31
N VAL A 83 -3.75 2.31 3.30
CA VAL A 83 -3.33 0.92 3.36
C VAL A 83 -4.57 0.03 3.24
N GLU A 84 -4.49 -0.93 2.32
CA GLU A 84 -5.49 -1.98 2.21
C GLU A 84 -4.83 -3.29 2.61
N TRP A 85 -5.47 -4.04 3.51
CA TRP A 85 -4.99 -5.36 3.89
C TRP A 85 -5.64 -6.40 3.00
N VAL A 86 -4.82 -7.19 2.28
CA VAL A 86 -5.32 -8.25 1.42
C VAL A 86 -4.79 -9.59 1.89
N GLU A 87 -5.57 -10.65 1.71
CA GLU A 87 -5.14 -11.98 2.09
C GLU A 87 -3.98 -12.45 1.23
N LEU A 88 -2.92 -12.92 1.88
CA LEU A 88 -1.76 -13.45 1.19
C LEU A 88 -2.17 -14.69 0.40
N GLY A 89 -1.74 -14.76 -0.84
CA GLY A 89 -2.09 -15.87 -1.72
C GLY A 89 -3.35 -15.68 -2.53
N LYS A 90 -4.16 -14.66 -2.23
CA LYS A 90 -5.32 -14.32 -3.06
C LYS A 90 -4.90 -13.35 -4.15
N PRO A 91 -5.46 -13.48 -5.34
CA PRO A 91 -5.15 -12.53 -6.41
C PRO A 91 -5.74 -11.15 -6.10
N TYR A 92 -5.02 -10.14 -6.52
CA TYR A 92 -5.50 -8.75 -6.46
C TYR A 92 -4.89 -7.99 -7.62
N TYR A 93 -5.45 -6.83 -7.95
CA TYR A 93 -4.78 -5.90 -8.84
C TYR A 93 -5.08 -4.47 -8.42
N LEU A 94 -4.18 -3.57 -8.80
CA LEU A 94 -4.32 -2.16 -8.57
C LEU A 94 -5.05 -1.56 -9.76
N HIS A 95 -6.20 -0.97 -9.53
CA HIS A 95 -6.95 -0.26 -10.55
C HIS A 95 -6.65 1.23 -10.42
N GLU A 96 -6.58 1.94 -11.55
CA GLU A 96 -6.24 3.34 -11.54
C GLU A 96 -7.07 4.09 -12.58
N TYR A 97 -7.56 5.26 -12.19
CA TYR A 97 -8.25 6.16 -13.08
C TYR A 97 -7.85 7.59 -12.71
N ASP A 98 -7.15 8.25 -13.64
CA ASP A 98 -6.74 9.65 -13.47
C ASP A 98 -6.01 9.90 -12.13
N GLY A 99 -5.14 8.95 -11.76
CA GLY A 99 -4.38 9.02 -10.52
C GLY A 99 -5.09 8.48 -9.29
N SER A 100 -6.39 8.21 -9.38
CA SER A 100 -7.14 7.60 -8.30
C SER A 100 -6.91 6.10 -8.34
N GLU A 101 -6.34 5.55 -7.29
CA GLU A 101 -5.99 4.13 -7.21
C GLU A 101 -6.89 3.41 -6.22
N TRP A 102 -7.16 2.15 -6.49
CA TRP A 102 -7.82 1.28 -5.51
C TRP A 102 -7.46 -0.17 -5.79
N ILE A 103 -7.57 -0.99 -4.76
CA ILE A 103 -7.21 -2.39 -4.82
C ILE A 103 -8.46 -3.23 -5.07
N VAL A 104 -8.40 -4.10 -6.07
CA VAL A 104 -9.50 -4.99 -6.41
C VAL A 104 -9.11 -6.42 -6.06
N THR A 105 -9.91 -7.06 -5.20
CA THR A 105 -9.66 -8.43 -4.77
C THR A 105 -10.80 -9.37 -5.12
N ASP A 106 -11.94 -8.83 -5.50
CA ASP A 106 -13.14 -9.60 -5.77
C ASP A 106 -13.38 -9.63 -7.28
N PHE A 107 -12.81 -10.62 -7.93
CA PHE A 107 -12.94 -10.75 -9.38
C PHE A 107 -14.10 -11.65 -9.73
N PRO A 108 -14.82 -11.33 -10.82
CA PRO A 108 -15.72 -12.33 -11.38
C PRO A 108 -14.90 -13.51 -11.88
N ILE A 109 -15.29 -14.69 -11.48
CA ILE A 109 -14.64 -15.91 -11.96
C ILE A 109 -15.27 -16.26 -13.30
N ALA A 110 -14.46 -16.25 -14.31
CA ALA A 110 -14.92 -16.58 -15.64
C ALA A 110 -15.03 -18.10 -15.81
#